data_d25ac4dcec01c9e71ea133e80d04fd51
#
_entry.id   d25ac4dcec01c9e71ea133e80d04fd51
#
_cell.length_a   1.000
_cell.length_b   1.000
_cell.length_c   1.000
_cell.angle_alpha   90.00
_cell.angle_beta   90.00
_cell.angle_gamma   90.00
#
_symmetry.space_group_name_H-M   'P 1'
#
loop_
_entity.id
_entity.type
_entity.pdbx_description
1 polymer ?
#
loop_
_entity_poly.entity_id
_entity_poly.type
_entity_poly.pdbx_seq_one_letter_code
_entity_poly.pdbx_strand_id
1 'polypeptide(L)'
;MILQALCEYYDRMAALGKMPSFGREWKGIPYLIVIDDKGNFVKLESTEEDVDGKKRAKQFCLPHGKGRSGKNSWAVAQSLWDHTGYVLALPKKMNYEDKKAIVTGQKQNASFIAEVRRIASLNEHDKGILAILSFYGKFEENMKRIKTDSLFEQLTKNDGTNVAFRLIEEETPIGADTSIALGDEETEDTGLCLVTGKRLPIAVINSKVNIKNGGTTPKLVSFQKGSGFDSYHKQQGLNAPISVQADYAYTTALNTLLAPKSRNHFFFNNDTIVFWADKDNQLEDDFSFFFSMPPKDDPNRNVEAISNLMKAPWTGTVNDQTKGNFYLLVLSPNNARIAVKLWEETTIQQMAGNLRDYFSDLDIVHSSKCRAYVPLIPLLKSVALQEDLKNLPPALFQEMVRSAIEGLPLPRLAQQHCLQRIKAEPHPKSAETERCRAALLKAYLNRLHDNQNKQLTMALDVENKNQAYLCGRLFAILERIQELAQGDLNATIKDRYYGSFSRTPNLVMARLVDLSNHHLAKLSKGQQVYFERMKGQVMESINAAGLPAHFSLDDQSRFAIGYYHQRQEFFKKKEEQLETK
;
A
#
# COMPACT_ATOMS: atom_id res chain seq x y z
N MET A 1 -0.46 -15.37 -13.93
CA MET A 1 -0.31 -15.99 -12.58
C MET A 1 0.61 -15.13 -11.70
N ILE A 2 0.36 -15.05 -10.37
CA ILE A 2 1.10 -14.15 -9.44
C ILE A 2 2.62 -14.26 -9.57
N LEU A 3 3.16 -15.47 -9.45
CA LEU A 3 4.63 -15.67 -9.49
C LEU A 3 5.22 -15.33 -10.85
N GLN A 4 4.52 -15.64 -11.92
CA GLN A 4 4.94 -15.31 -13.28
C GLN A 4 4.96 -13.80 -13.50
N ALA A 5 3.90 -13.09 -13.11
CA ALA A 5 3.83 -11.63 -13.23
C ALA A 5 4.93 -10.91 -12.40
N LEU A 6 5.28 -11.47 -11.22
CA LEU A 6 6.40 -10.96 -10.42
C LEU A 6 7.76 -11.26 -11.08
N CYS A 7 7.94 -12.42 -11.71
CA CYS A 7 9.16 -12.72 -12.46
C CYS A 7 9.32 -11.79 -13.67
N GLU A 8 8.25 -11.54 -14.42
CA GLU A 8 8.24 -10.58 -15.55
C GLU A 8 8.58 -9.16 -15.08
N TYR A 9 8.05 -8.74 -13.93
CA TYR A 9 8.40 -7.46 -13.32
C TYR A 9 9.88 -7.42 -12.92
N TYR A 10 10.40 -8.50 -12.32
CA TYR A 10 11.83 -8.61 -12.01
C TYR A 10 12.69 -8.47 -13.26
N ASP A 11 12.38 -9.22 -14.32
CA ASP A 11 13.17 -9.22 -15.58
C ASP A 11 13.19 -7.81 -16.18
N ARG A 12 12.05 -7.10 -16.21
CA ARG A 12 11.96 -5.71 -16.67
C ARG A 12 12.84 -4.76 -15.84
N MET A 13 12.75 -4.84 -14.52
CA MET A 13 13.47 -3.93 -13.63
C MET A 13 14.97 -4.26 -13.55
N ALA A 14 15.35 -5.52 -13.68
CA ALA A 14 16.75 -5.95 -13.77
C ALA A 14 17.39 -5.47 -15.08
N ALA A 15 16.69 -5.55 -16.20
CA ALA A 15 17.15 -5.01 -17.48
C ALA A 15 17.39 -3.49 -17.45
N LEU A 16 16.65 -2.75 -16.59
CA LEU A 16 16.82 -1.32 -16.34
C LEU A 16 17.91 -1.01 -15.28
N GLY A 17 18.57 -2.02 -14.73
CA GLY A 17 19.55 -1.85 -13.64
C GLY A 17 18.93 -1.42 -12.30
N LYS A 18 17.60 -1.47 -12.16
CA LYS A 18 16.87 -1.08 -10.94
C LYS A 18 16.74 -2.21 -9.91
N MET A 19 17.02 -3.45 -10.30
CA MET A 19 17.08 -4.63 -9.43
C MET A 19 18.40 -5.37 -9.60
N PRO A 20 18.87 -6.07 -8.55
CA PRO A 20 20.09 -6.85 -8.62
C PRO A 20 19.90 -8.03 -9.60
N SER A 21 20.96 -8.39 -10.33
CA SER A 21 20.98 -9.58 -11.17
C SER A 21 20.87 -10.87 -10.33
N PHE A 22 20.54 -11.98 -10.98
CA PHE A 22 20.44 -13.27 -10.31
C PHE A 22 21.69 -13.60 -9.48
N GLY A 23 21.47 -14.09 -8.26
CA GLY A 23 22.53 -14.41 -7.32
C GLY A 23 23.10 -13.21 -6.54
N ARG A 24 22.53 -11.99 -6.68
CA ARG A 24 22.98 -10.78 -5.98
C ARG A 24 21.85 -10.13 -5.17
N GLU A 25 22.21 -9.26 -4.20
CA GLU A 25 21.25 -8.48 -3.40
C GLU A 25 21.81 -7.09 -3.08
N TRP A 26 20.91 -6.12 -2.84
CA TRP A 26 21.28 -4.84 -2.24
C TRP A 26 21.56 -5.04 -0.76
N LYS A 27 22.83 -4.80 -0.34
CA LYS A 27 23.29 -5.00 1.02
C LYS A 27 23.94 -3.76 1.59
N GLY A 28 23.50 -3.34 2.78
CA GLY A 28 24.17 -2.29 3.53
C GLY A 28 25.48 -2.80 4.12
N ILE A 29 26.59 -2.15 3.79
CA ILE A 29 27.93 -2.44 4.31
C ILE A 29 28.42 -1.21 5.06
N PRO A 30 28.35 -1.16 6.39
CA PRO A 30 28.75 0.00 7.18
C PRO A 30 30.23 0.37 7.04
N TYR A 31 31.10 -0.61 6.86
CA TYR A 31 32.54 -0.37 6.77
C TYR A 31 33.19 -1.13 5.64
N LEU A 32 34.10 -0.46 4.94
CA LEU A 32 34.96 -1.05 3.92
C LEU A 32 36.39 -1.18 4.44
N ILE A 33 37.01 -2.33 4.14
CA ILE A 33 38.44 -2.59 4.36
C ILE A 33 39.13 -2.22 3.07
N VAL A 34 39.80 -1.07 3.05
CA VAL A 34 40.55 -0.60 1.87
C VAL A 34 41.90 -1.26 1.84
N ILE A 35 42.21 -1.92 0.72
CA ILE A 35 43.46 -2.60 0.45
C ILE A 35 44.09 -2.12 -0.85
N ASP A 36 45.38 -2.26 -0.98
CA ASP A 36 46.08 -2.08 -2.26
C ASP A 36 46.03 -3.37 -3.11
N ASP A 37 46.56 -3.30 -4.35
CA ASP A 37 46.66 -4.44 -5.29
C ASP A 37 47.52 -5.61 -4.77
N LYS A 38 48.39 -5.35 -3.80
CA LYS A 38 49.26 -6.34 -3.14
C LYS A 38 48.67 -6.91 -1.87
N GLY A 39 47.43 -6.54 -1.55
CA GLY A 39 46.72 -6.99 -0.36
C GLY A 39 47.17 -6.36 0.96
N ASN A 40 47.89 -5.24 0.93
CA ASN A 40 48.22 -4.54 2.17
C ASN A 40 47.06 -3.67 2.61
N PHE A 41 46.77 -3.67 3.91
CA PHE A 41 45.77 -2.79 4.50
C PHE A 41 46.18 -1.32 4.38
N VAL A 42 45.27 -0.47 3.92
CA VAL A 42 45.46 0.97 3.79
C VAL A 42 44.71 1.73 4.88
N LYS A 43 43.40 1.56 4.97
CA LYS A 43 42.53 2.22 5.97
C LYS A 43 41.19 1.48 6.12
N LEU A 44 40.49 1.72 7.23
CA LEU A 44 39.05 1.51 7.31
C LEU A 44 38.32 2.72 6.72
N GLU A 45 37.15 2.50 6.13
CA GLU A 45 36.30 3.55 5.60
C GLU A 45 34.85 3.31 6.02
N SER A 46 34.21 4.30 6.61
CA SER A 46 32.80 4.24 6.96
C SER A 46 31.95 4.68 5.75
N THR A 47 30.92 3.93 5.48
CA THR A 47 29.90 4.26 4.45
C THR A 47 28.62 4.78 5.08
N GLU A 48 28.58 4.97 6.40
CA GLU A 48 27.40 5.42 7.12
C GLU A 48 27.12 6.90 6.85
N GLU A 49 25.89 7.18 6.41
CA GLU A 49 25.35 8.53 6.21
C GLU A 49 24.23 8.78 7.21
N ASP A 50 24.09 10.04 7.65
CA ASP A 50 22.95 10.44 8.48
C ASP A 50 21.73 10.71 7.59
N VAL A 51 20.70 9.86 7.74
CA VAL A 51 19.43 10.00 7.04
C VAL A 51 18.33 10.10 8.08
N ASP A 52 17.71 11.26 8.20
CA ASP A 52 16.64 11.54 9.17
C ASP A 52 17.06 11.29 10.65
N GLY A 53 18.27 11.67 11.04
CA GLY A 53 18.82 11.46 12.38
C GLY A 53 19.17 10.01 12.71
N LYS A 54 19.26 9.14 11.70
CA LYS A 54 19.69 7.74 11.85
C LYS A 54 20.84 7.43 10.91
N LYS A 55 21.90 6.86 11.45
CA LYS A 55 23.01 6.35 10.63
C LYS A 55 22.55 5.16 9.78
N ARG A 56 22.73 5.26 8.48
CA ARG A 56 22.41 4.20 7.50
C ARG A 56 23.63 3.91 6.64
N ALA A 57 23.96 2.63 6.52
CA ALA A 57 25.04 2.18 5.64
C ALA A 57 24.64 2.32 4.16
N LYS A 58 25.59 2.72 3.32
CA LYS A 58 25.43 2.71 1.87
C LYS A 58 25.12 1.29 1.38
N GLN A 59 24.19 1.19 0.43
CA GLN A 59 23.79 -0.08 -0.18
C GLN A 59 24.68 -0.39 -1.38
N PHE A 60 25.15 -1.62 -1.46
CA PHE A 60 25.92 -2.14 -2.61
C PHE A 60 25.25 -3.40 -3.15
N CYS A 61 25.30 -3.60 -4.46
CA CYS A 61 24.83 -4.83 -5.12
C CYS A 61 25.89 -5.92 -4.94
N LEU A 62 25.71 -6.79 -3.95
CA LEU A 62 26.67 -7.82 -3.56
C LEU A 62 26.10 -9.22 -3.80
N PRO A 63 26.95 -10.27 -3.80
CA PRO A 63 26.47 -11.66 -3.85
C PRO A 63 25.42 -11.92 -2.77
N HIS A 64 24.35 -12.65 -3.16
CA HIS A 64 23.23 -12.95 -2.28
C HIS A 64 23.67 -13.72 -1.04
N GLY A 65 23.14 -13.33 0.13
CA GLY A 65 23.53 -13.92 1.40
C GLY A 65 22.96 -15.32 1.59
N LYS A 66 23.85 -16.26 1.90
CA LYS A 66 23.50 -17.65 2.22
C LYS A 66 22.83 -17.75 3.59
N GLY A 67 21.76 -18.53 3.70
CA GLY A 67 21.06 -18.76 4.95
C GLY A 67 21.93 -19.54 5.96
N ARG A 68 21.93 -19.12 7.23
CA ARG A 68 22.66 -19.75 8.33
C ARG A 68 21.73 -20.25 9.40
N SER A 69 21.83 -21.55 9.74
CA SER A 69 21.04 -22.14 10.82
C SER A 69 21.80 -23.27 11.51
N GLY A 70 21.43 -23.56 12.75
CA GLY A 70 21.95 -24.69 13.53
C GLY A 70 23.37 -24.51 14.08
N LYS A 71 23.91 -25.60 14.64
CA LYS A 71 25.21 -25.60 15.35
C LYS A 71 26.42 -25.36 14.45
N ASN A 72 26.30 -25.66 13.15
CA ASN A 72 27.38 -25.53 12.16
C ASN A 72 27.25 -24.25 11.30
N SER A 73 26.49 -23.26 11.76
CA SER A 73 26.32 -21.98 11.05
C SER A 73 27.65 -21.28 10.72
N TRP A 74 28.69 -21.52 11.50
CA TRP A 74 30.06 -21.01 11.28
C TRP A 74 30.68 -21.49 9.97
N ALA A 75 30.25 -22.61 9.42
CA ALA A 75 30.79 -23.18 8.17
C ALA A 75 30.24 -22.47 6.90
N VAL A 76 29.20 -21.67 7.01
CA VAL A 76 28.57 -20.98 5.88
C VAL A 76 29.06 -19.54 5.82
N ALA A 77 30.07 -19.25 5.00
CA ALA A 77 30.57 -17.91 4.73
C ALA A 77 29.80 -17.27 3.56
N GLN A 78 29.63 -15.94 3.61
CA GLN A 78 29.12 -15.17 2.47
C GLN A 78 30.23 -14.94 1.44
N SER A 79 29.84 -14.69 0.21
CA SER A 79 30.77 -14.49 -0.89
C SER A 79 31.24 -13.03 -0.95
N LEU A 80 32.54 -12.79 -0.71
CA LEU A 80 33.24 -11.49 -0.78
C LEU A 80 32.77 -10.39 0.19
N TRP A 81 31.86 -10.68 1.09
CA TRP A 81 31.43 -9.82 2.20
C TRP A 81 30.92 -10.69 3.35
N ASP A 82 31.07 -10.26 4.58
CA ASP A 82 30.49 -10.93 5.75
C ASP A 82 30.63 -10.04 6.98
N HIS A 83 30.18 -10.50 8.15
CA HIS A 83 30.45 -9.79 9.39
C HIS A 83 31.89 -10.00 9.90
N THR A 84 32.31 -9.11 10.78
CA THR A 84 33.70 -9.04 11.30
C THR A 84 34.27 -10.36 11.82
N GLY A 85 33.42 -11.27 12.34
CA GLY A 85 33.86 -12.59 12.78
C GLY A 85 34.37 -13.47 11.65
N TYR A 86 33.73 -13.41 10.46
CA TYR A 86 34.19 -14.16 9.28
C TYR A 86 35.36 -13.47 8.60
N VAL A 87 35.29 -12.15 8.42
CA VAL A 87 36.30 -11.44 7.65
C VAL A 87 37.58 -11.20 8.45
N LEU A 88 37.48 -10.86 9.74
CA LEU A 88 38.61 -10.43 10.58
C LEU A 88 38.88 -11.37 11.77
N ALA A 89 38.25 -12.53 11.83
CA ALA A 89 38.36 -13.47 12.96
C ALA A 89 38.04 -12.86 14.34
N LEU A 90 37.28 -11.76 14.40
CA LEU A 90 36.98 -11.09 15.65
C LEU A 90 35.96 -11.87 16.48
N PRO A 91 36.20 -12.08 17.77
CA PRO A 91 35.26 -12.77 18.64
C PRO A 91 33.96 -11.96 18.79
N LYS A 92 32.87 -12.64 19.01
CA LYS A 92 31.58 -12.02 19.27
C LYS A 92 31.66 -11.16 20.56
N LYS A 93 31.08 -9.96 20.55
CA LYS A 93 31.14 -8.97 21.63
C LYS A 93 32.57 -8.58 22.05
N MET A 94 33.54 -8.75 21.15
CA MET A 94 34.94 -8.48 21.44
C MET A 94 35.43 -9.09 22.76
N ASN A 95 34.87 -10.23 23.13
CA ASN A 95 35.23 -10.93 24.35
C ASN A 95 36.44 -11.84 24.09
N TYR A 96 37.63 -11.31 24.31
CA TYR A 96 38.89 -12.04 24.14
C TYR A 96 39.20 -13.02 25.28
N GLU A 97 38.42 -13.03 26.36
CA GLU A 97 38.55 -13.99 27.46
C GLU A 97 37.71 -15.26 27.17
N ASP A 98 36.68 -15.16 26.33
CA ASP A 98 35.86 -16.31 25.95
C ASP A 98 36.55 -17.14 24.88
N LYS A 99 37.21 -18.21 25.29
CA LYS A 99 37.87 -19.18 24.41
C LYS A 99 36.94 -19.74 23.32
N LYS A 100 35.63 -19.91 23.59
CA LYS A 100 34.67 -20.39 22.60
C LYS A 100 34.40 -19.34 21.54
N ALA A 101 34.27 -18.09 21.91
CA ALA A 101 34.07 -16.98 20.97
C ALA A 101 35.27 -16.82 20.04
N ILE A 102 36.49 -16.90 20.58
CA ILE A 102 37.74 -16.84 19.79
C ILE A 102 37.81 -17.99 18.80
N VAL A 103 37.61 -19.24 19.26
CA VAL A 103 37.64 -20.42 18.40
C VAL A 103 36.55 -20.35 17.31
N THR A 104 35.37 -19.80 17.66
CA THR A 104 34.30 -19.60 16.69
C THR A 104 34.70 -18.59 15.61
N GLY A 105 35.26 -17.42 15.99
CA GLY A 105 35.77 -16.44 15.05
C GLY A 105 36.85 -17.00 14.11
N GLN A 106 37.77 -17.81 14.64
CA GLN A 106 38.78 -18.49 13.82
C GLN A 106 38.16 -19.46 12.81
N LYS A 107 37.18 -20.28 13.23
CA LYS A 107 36.45 -21.19 12.33
C LYS A 107 35.68 -20.44 11.24
N GLN A 108 35.01 -19.37 11.61
CA GLN A 108 34.30 -18.49 10.69
C GLN A 108 35.25 -17.90 9.63
N ASN A 109 36.39 -17.39 10.06
CA ASN A 109 37.39 -16.82 9.16
C ASN A 109 37.98 -17.87 8.21
N ALA A 110 38.28 -19.06 8.72
CA ALA A 110 38.72 -20.16 7.85
C ALA A 110 37.70 -20.50 6.77
N SER A 111 36.38 -20.49 7.11
CA SER A 111 35.30 -20.73 6.14
C SER A 111 35.21 -19.60 5.13
N PHE A 112 35.42 -18.33 5.52
CA PHE A 112 35.43 -17.20 4.60
C PHE A 112 36.64 -17.26 3.64
N ILE A 113 37.81 -17.58 4.13
CA ILE A 113 39.01 -17.75 3.29
C ILE A 113 38.81 -18.90 2.28
N ALA A 114 38.18 -20.00 2.70
CA ALA A 114 37.85 -21.11 1.80
C ALA A 114 36.87 -20.66 0.70
N GLU A 115 35.86 -19.87 1.03
CA GLU A 115 34.93 -19.31 0.05
C GLU A 115 35.61 -18.34 -0.92
N VAL A 116 36.48 -17.44 -0.43
CA VAL A 116 37.27 -16.56 -1.30
C VAL A 116 38.12 -17.36 -2.26
N ARG A 117 38.77 -18.44 -1.80
CA ARG A 117 39.58 -19.34 -2.66
C ARG A 117 38.72 -20.02 -3.72
N ARG A 118 37.53 -20.47 -3.37
CA ARG A 118 36.56 -21.06 -4.33
C ARG A 118 36.19 -20.04 -5.42
N ILE A 119 35.92 -18.79 -5.04
CA ILE A 119 35.61 -17.74 -6.01
C ILE A 119 36.85 -17.41 -6.87
N ALA A 120 38.03 -17.38 -6.29
CA ALA A 120 39.27 -17.13 -7.02
C ALA A 120 39.54 -18.20 -8.09
N SER A 121 39.22 -19.47 -7.85
CA SER A 121 39.36 -20.53 -8.87
C SER A 121 38.43 -20.36 -10.08
N LEU A 122 37.37 -19.57 -9.94
CA LEU A 122 36.44 -19.22 -11.02
C LEU A 122 36.84 -17.89 -11.72
N ASN A 123 37.77 -17.12 -11.11
CA ASN A 123 38.14 -15.76 -11.52
C ASN A 123 39.68 -15.57 -11.40
N GLU A 124 40.45 -16.42 -12.05
CA GLU A 124 41.90 -16.52 -11.87
C GLU A 124 42.70 -15.23 -12.12
N HIS A 125 42.11 -14.30 -12.89
CA HIS A 125 42.78 -13.06 -13.29
C HIS A 125 42.17 -11.80 -12.65
N ASP A 126 41.19 -11.95 -11.75
CA ASP A 126 40.57 -10.81 -11.08
C ASP A 126 41.52 -10.20 -10.03
N LYS A 127 41.88 -8.94 -10.24
CA LYS A 127 42.84 -8.22 -9.37
C LYS A 127 42.32 -8.05 -7.95
N GLY A 128 41.03 -7.77 -7.79
CA GLY A 128 40.40 -7.56 -6.49
C GLY A 128 40.41 -8.83 -5.66
N ILE A 129 40.01 -9.96 -6.25
CA ILE A 129 40.00 -11.26 -5.56
C ILE A 129 41.41 -11.70 -5.20
N LEU A 130 42.40 -11.52 -6.10
CA LEU A 130 43.78 -11.82 -5.82
C LEU A 130 44.36 -10.95 -4.70
N ALA A 131 43.96 -9.66 -4.63
CA ALA A 131 44.34 -8.77 -3.54
C ALA A 131 43.75 -9.24 -2.19
N ILE A 132 42.50 -9.74 -2.16
CA ILE A 132 41.92 -10.34 -0.94
C ILE A 132 42.69 -11.58 -0.50
N LEU A 133 43.09 -12.47 -1.41
CA LEU A 133 43.90 -13.63 -1.07
C LEU A 133 45.27 -13.21 -0.52
N SER A 134 45.89 -12.20 -1.13
CA SER A 134 47.17 -11.63 -0.67
C SER A 134 47.04 -10.98 0.71
N PHE A 135 45.93 -10.33 0.99
CA PHE A 135 45.59 -9.79 2.34
C PHE A 135 45.62 -10.89 3.41
N TYR A 136 45.02 -12.06 3.10
CA TYR A 136 45.06 -13.21 4.04
C TYR A 136 46.43 -13.87 4.11
N GLY A 137 47.25 -13.79 3.09
CA GLY A 137 48.67 -14.20 3.15
C GLY A 137 49.50 -13.36 4.14
N LYS A 138 49.08 -12.13 4.42
CA LYS A 138 49.69 -11.18 5.37
C LYS A 138 48.79 -10.85 6.54
N PHE A 139 47.90 -11.76 6.93
CA PHE A 139 46.80 -11.49 7.83
C PHE A 139 47.22 -10.88 9.17
N GLU A 140 48.25 -11.44 9.81
CA GLU A 140 48.74 -10.97 11.12
C GLU A 140 49.26 -9.52 11.06
N GLU A 141 49.96 -9.17 9.98
CA GLU A 141 50.52 -7.83 9.77
C GLU A 141 49.37 -6.84 9.51
N ASN A 142 48.43 -7.18 8.63
CA ASN A 142 47.26 -6.37 8.31
C ASN A 142 46.39 -6.15 9.53
N MET A 143 46.17 -7.18 10.37
CA MET A 143 45.39 -7.07 11.61
C MET A 143 46.04 -6.14 12.64
N LYS A 144 47.38 -6.12 12.74
CA LYS A 144 48.07 -5.14 13.62
C LYS A 144 47.76 -3.71 13.16
N ARG A 145 47.79 -3.44 11.87
CA ARG A 145 47.48 -2.12 11.30
C ARG A 145 45.99 -1.77 11.44
N ILE A 146 45.07 -2.71 11.20
CA ILE A 146 43.65 -2.51 11.36
C ILE A 146 43.30 -2.11 12.81
N LYS A 147 43.91 -2.76 13.81
CA LYS A 147 43.67 -2.46 15.23
C LYS A 147 44.14 -1.06 15.64
N THR A 148 45.02 -0.42 14.91
CA THR A 148 45.50 0.95 15.16
C THR A 148 44.71 2.00 14.34
N ASP A 149 43.79 1.58 13.47
CA ASP A 149 42.96 2.48 12.69
C ASP A 149 41.93 3.19 13.59
N SER A 150 41.69 4.48 13.33
CA SER A 150 40.79 5.32 14.12
C SER A 150 39.33 4.85 14.12
N LEU A 151 38.90 4.08 13.12
CA LEU A 151 37.55 3.53 13.01
C LEU A 151 37.40 2.15 13.65
N PHE A 152 38.49 1.52 14.12
CA PHE A 152 38.45 0.17 14.67
C PHE A 152 37.49 0.03 15.87
N GLU A 153 37.51 0.98 16.77
CA GLU A 153 36.61 0.99 17.93
C GLU A 153 35.13 1.09 17.50
N GLN A 154 34.82 1.94 16.51
CA GLN A 154 33.46 2.07 15.97
C GLN A 154 33.02 0.81 15.23
N LEU A 155 33.89 0.21 14.40
CA LEU A 155 33.65 -1.05 13.69
C LEU A 155 33.25 -2.18 14.66
N THR A 156 33.90 -2.24 15.81
CA THR A 156 33.75 -3.33 16.79
C THR A 156 32.69 -3.05 17.87
N LYS A 157 32.10 -1.86 17.87
CA LYS A 157 31.06 -1.46 18.83
C LYS A 157 29.84 -2.35 18.80
N ASN A 158 29.44 -2.82 17.60
CA ASN A 158 28.28 -3.67 17.42
C ASN A 158 28.71 -5.07 16.95
N ASP A 159 28.10 -6.10 17.55
CA ASP A 159 28.29 -7.47 17.11
C ASP A 159 27.79 -7.68 15.69
N GLY A 160 28.61 -8.35 14.88
CA GLY A 160 28.19 -8.79 13.55
C GLY A 160 28.06 -7.66 12.53
N THR A 161 28.83 -6.59 12.68
CA THR A 161 28.94 -5.53 11.68
C THR A 161 29.47 -6.09 10.37
N ASN A 162 28.70 -5.92 9.27
CA ASN A 162 29.10 -6.36 7.96
C ASN A 162 30.22 -5.50 7.40
N VAL A 163 31.17 -6.14 6.77
CA VAL A 163 32.32 -5.51 6.10
C VAL A 163 32.57 -6.15 4.74
N ALA A 164 33.15 -5.39 3.83
CA ALA A 164 33.60 -5.87 2.52
C ALA A 164 34.95 -5.24 2.17
N PHE A 165 35.68 -5.86 1.25
CA PHE A 165 36.96 -5.33 0.74
C PHE A 165 36.73 -4.38 -0.44
N ARG A 166 37.53 -3.32 -0.51
CA ARG A 166 37.60 -2.38 -1.61
C ARG A 166 39.04 -2.11 -2.00
N LEU A 167 39.35 -2.08 -3.29
CA LEU A 167 40.64 -1.60 -3.79
C LEU A 167 40.77 -0.08 -3.62
N ILE A 168 41.95 0.41 -3.31
CA ILE A 168 42.20 1.83 -3.09
C ILE A 168 41.81 2.70 -4.30
N GLU A 169 41.96 2.16 -5.51
CA GLU A 169 41.66 2.86 -6.77
C GLU A 169 40.17 2.80 -7.15
N GLU A 170 39.34 2.01 -6.48
CA GLU A 170 37.95 1.81 -6.82
C GLU A 170 37.03 2.50 -5.81
N GLU A 171 35.79 2.82 -6.23
CA GLU A 171 34.79 3.43 -5.38
C GLU A 171 33.83 2.41 -4.74
N THR A 172 33.77 1.20 -5.28
CA THR A 172 32.85 0.15 -4.88
C THR A 172 33.57 -1.05 -4.28
N PRO A 173 32.92 -1.85 -3.41
CA PRO A 173 33.49 -3.09 -2.92
C PRO A 173 33.77 -4.06 -4.05
N ILE A 174 34.85 -4.86 -3.93
CA ILE A 174 35.22 -5.88 -4.90
C ILE A 174 34.07 -6.82 -5.25
N GLY A 175 33.28 -7.23 -4.24
CA GLY A 175 32.10 -8.07 -4.46
C GLY A 175 30.96 -7.41 -5.25
N ALA A 176 31.00 -6.09 -5.50
CA ALA A 176 29.99 -5.38 -6.29
C ALA A 176 30.21 -5.49 -7.80
N ASP A 177 31.39 -5.92 -8.23
CA ASP A 177 31.65 -6.17 -9.65
C ASP A 177 30.79 -7.34 -10.15
N THR A 178 29.97 -7.05 -11.16
CA THR A 178 29.04 -8.02 -11.75
C THR A 178 29.73 -9.00 -12.70
N SER A 179 30.94 -8.73 -13.11
CA SER A 179 31.76 -9.63 -13.95
C SER A 179 32.31 -10.83 -13.18
N ILE A 180 32.39 -10.73 -11.83
CA ILE A 180 32.85 -11.81 -10.97
C ILE A 180 31.88 -12.99 -11.02
N ALA A 181 32.36 -14.13 -11.51
CA ALA A 181 31.64 -15.40 -11.51
C ALA A 181 31.56 -15.96 -10.07
N LEU A 182 30.35 -16.21 -9.60
CA LEU A 182 30.12 -16.76 -8.25
C LEU A 182 30.03 -18.28 -8.22
N GLY A 183 29.87 -18.91 -9.39
CA GLY A 183 29.58 -20.33 -9.53
C GLY A 183 28.10 -20.63 -9.20
N ASP A 184 27.55 -21.64 -9.82
CA ASP A 184 26.22 -22.13 -9.51
C ASP A 184 26.23 -22.86 -8.15
N GLU A 185 25.20 -22.65 -7.32
CA GLU A 185 24.95 -23.56 -6.23
C GLU A 185 24.51 -24.90 -6.84
N GLU A 186 25.32 -25.94 -6.67
CA GLU A 186 24.98 -27.30 -7.09
C GLU A 186 23.72 -27.75 -6.33
N THR A 187 22.56 -27.67 -6.98
CA THR A 187 21.34 -28.28 -6.49
C THR A 187 21.12 -29.60 -7.23
N GLU A 188 21.16 -30.69 -6.50
CA GLU A 188 20.99 -32.05 -7.06
C GLU A 188 19.58 -32.27 -7.66
N ASP A 189 18.58 -31.55 -7.20
CA ASP A 189 17.17 -31.71 -7.60
C ASP A 189 16.81 -30.83 -8.81
N THR A 190 16.79 -31.42 -10.00
CA THR A 190 16.26 -30.79 -11.21
C THR A 190 14.83 -31.22 -11.48
N GLY A 191 13.97 -30.30 -11.89
CA GLY A 191 12.58 -30.58 -12.17
C GLY A 191 11.94 -29.57 -13.11
N LEU A 192 10.68 -29.85 -13.51
CA LEU A 192 9.89 -28.90 -14.30
C LEU A 192 9.41 -27.76 -13.38
N CYS A 193 9.90 -26.55 -13.63
CA CYS A 193 9.48 -25.36 -12.89
C CYS A 193 8.06 -24.96 -13.28
N LEU A 194 7.15 -24.85 -12.30
CA LEU A 194 5.75 -24.47 -12.54
C LEU A 194 5.58 -23.02 -13.01
N VAL A 195 6.58 -22.17 -12.78
CA VAL A 195 6.54 -20.75 -13.18
C VAL A 195 7.04 -20.56 -14.61
N THR A 196 8.17 -21.19 -14.96
CA THR A 196 8.84 -20.96 -16.25
C THR A 196 8.54 -22.05 -17.30
N GLY A 197 8.00 -23.20 -16.89
CA GLY A 197 7.80 -24.36 -17.77
C GLY A 197 9.09 -25.05 -18.24
N LYS A 198 10.25 -24.68 -17.70
CA LYS A 198 11.57 -25.23 -18.06
C LYS A 198 12.06 -26.22 -17.02
N ARG A 199 12.90 -27.18 -17.45
CA ARG A 199 13.64 -28.06 -16.53
C ARG A 199 14.84 -27.32 -16.00
N LEU A 200 14.85 -27.05 -14.68
CA LEU A 200 15.84 -26.23 -13.99
C LEU A 200 16.07 -26.78 -12.57
N PRO A 201 17.17 -26.40 -11.89
CA PRO A 201 17.37 -26.64 -10.47
C PRO A 201 16.18 -26.11 -9.64
N ILE A 202 15.62 -26.93 -8.75
CA ILE A 202 14.42 -26.60 -7.96
C ILE A 202 14.82 -26.10 -6.57
N ALA A 203 14.20 -25.02 -6.11
CA ALA A 203 14.33 -24.52 -4.75
C ALA A 203 13.58 -25.43 -3.77
N VAL A 204 14.29 -26.26 -3.02
CA VAL A 204 13.72 -27.13 -1.97
C VAL A 204 13.13 -26.27 -0.84
N ILE A 205 13.77 -25.15 -0.52
CA ILE A 205 13.33 -24.18 0.47
C ILE A 205 13.22 -22.83 -0.21
N ASN A 206 11.99 -22.34 -0.39
CA ASN A 206 11.76 -21.03 -1.01
C ASN A 206 12.25 -19.88 -0.13
N SER A 207 12.55 -18.77 -0.77
CA SER A 207 13.07 -17.54 -0.16
C SER A 207 12.00 -16.82 0.68
N LYS A 208 12.46 -15.98 1.62
CA LYS A 208 11.57 -15.19 2.48
C LYS A 208 11.09 -13.92 1.79
N VAL A 209 9.90 -13.47 2.17
CA VAL A 209 9.33 -12.19 1.77
C VAL A 209 9.24 -11.26 2.98
N ASN A 210 9.74 -10.05 2.86
CA ASN A 210 9.79 -9.07 3.94
C ASN A 210 8.45 -8.31 4.08
N ILE A 211 7.40 -9.01 4.54
CA ILE A 211 6.09 -8.40 4.77
C ILE A 211 5.99 -7.82 6.19
N LYS A 212 5.32 -6.68 6.33
CA LYS A 212 5.07 -6.04 7.62
C LYS A 212 4.25 -6.97 8.53
N ASN A 213 4.60 -7.04 9.81
CA ASN A 213 4.01 -7.93 10.81
C ASN A 213 4.13 -9.43 10.48
N GLY A 214 4.96 -9.81 9.51
CA GLY A 214 5.32 -11.20 9.24
C GLY A 214 6.22 -11.76 10.36
N GLY A 215 6.21 -13.09 10.52
CA GLY A 215 7.12 -13.77 11.44
C GLY A 215 8.59 -13.67 10.99
N THR A 216 9.46 -14.46 11.59
CA THR A 216 10.92 -14.40 11.34
C THR A 216 11.29 -14.70 9.88
N THR A 217 10.55 -15.61 9.22
CA THR A 217 10.82 -16.05 7.84
C THR A 217 9.52 -16.30 7.07
N PRO A 218 8.67 -15.28 6.84
CA PRO A 218 7.42 -15.47 6.12
C PRO A 218 7.71 -15.75 4.65
N LYS A 219 6.98 -16.73 4.08
CA LYS A 219 7.15 -17.19 2.71
C LYS A 219 5.81 -17.19 1.97
N LEU A 220 5.85 -16.85 0.69
CA LEU A 220 4.67 -16.91 -0.17
C LEU A 220 4.35 -18.37 -0.55
N VAL A 221 5.38 -19.15 -0.87
CA VAL A 221 5.28 -20.61 -1.11
C VAL A 221 6.10 -21.33 -0.07
N SER A 222 5.49 -22.29 0.64
CA SER A 222 6.17 -23.02 1.71
C SER A 222 5.44 -24.30 2.09
N PHE A 223 6.20 -25.39 2.20
CA PHE A 223 5.73 -26.68 2.69
C PHE A 223 6.58 -27.11 3.88
N GLN A 224 5.93 -27.55 4.95
CA GLN A 224 6.61 -28.00 6.15
C GLN A 224 6.98 -29.48 6.02
N LYS A 225 8.25 -29.81 6.23
CA LYS A 225 8.76 -31.19 6.20
C LYS A 225 8.11 -32.04 7.30
N GLY A 226 7.66 -33.24 6.95
CA GLY A 226 7.16 -34.22 7.90
C GLY A 226 5.82 -33.92 8.55
N SER A 227 5.03 -32.98 8.00
CA SER A 227 3.75 -32.53 8.57
C SER A 227 2.51 -33.01 7.79
N GLY A 228 2.64 -34.07 7.00
CA GLY A 228 1.55 -34.60 6.18
C GLY A 228 1.24 -33.81 4.91
N PHE A 229 2.01 -32.78 4.61
CA PHE A 229 1.90 -32.00 3.37
C PHE A 229 2.77 -32.59 2.24
N ASP A 230 3.68 -33.51 2.59
CA ASP A 230 4.51 -34.19 1.62
C ASP A 230 3.69 -35.33 0.96
N SER A 231 3.69 -35.37 -0.38
CA SER A 231 2.96 -36.37 -1.15
C SER A 231 3.84 -36.96 -2.26
N TYR A 232 3.54 -38.17 -2.67
CA TYR A 232 4.27 -38.86 -3.74
C TYR A 232 5.80 -38.87 -3.53
N HIS A 233 6.27 -39.04 -2.29
CA HIS A 233 7.69 -39.00 -1.88
C HIS A 233 8.40 -37.65 -2.14
N LYS A 234 7.66 -36.59 -2.48
CA LYS A 234 8.20 -35.23 -2.63
C LYS A 234 8.23 -34.53 -1.28
N GLN A 235 9.29 -33.76 -1.03
CA GLN A 235 9.45 -33.01 0.22
C GLN A 235 9.51 -31.52 -0.05
N GLN A 236 8.95 -30.73 0.87
CA GLN A 236 9.03 -29.27 0.87
C GLN A 236 8.70 -28.63 -0.50
N GLY A 237 9.59 -27.79 -1.05
CA GLY A 237 9.41 -27.10 -2.34
C GLY A 237 9.22 -28.04 -3.54
N LEU A 238 9.63 -29.29 -3.45
CA LEU A 238 9.38 -30.29 -4.50
C LEU A 238 7.89 -30.63 -4.69
N ASN A 239 7.03 -30.31 -3.72
CA ASN A 239 5.57 -30.46 -3.84
C ASN A 239 4.97 -29.41 -4.80
N ALA A 240 5.59 -28.25 -4.92
CA ALA A 240 5.27 -27.22 -5.93
C ALA A 240 6.59 -26.70 -6.51
N PRO A 241 7.17 -27.41 -7.48
CA PRO A 241 8.52 -27.17 -7.95
C PRO A 241 8.64 -25.79 -8.63
N ILE A 242 9.42 -24.92 -8.01
CA ILE A 242 9.80 -23.61 -8.51
C ILE A 242 11.32 -23.59 -8.63
N SER A 243 11.85 -23.17 -9.77
CA SER A 243 13.29 -23.12 -9.96
C SER A 243 13.93 -22.08 -9.02
N VAL A 244 15.20 -22.28 -8.66
CA VAL A 244 15.97 -21.34 -7.84
C VAL A 244 15.96 -19.94 -8.47
N GLN A 245 16.07 -19.88 -9.79
CA GLN A 245 15.98 -18.62 -10.55
C GLN A 245 14.63 -17.93 -10.40
N ALA A 246 13.52 -18.68 -10.56
CA ALA A 246 12.18 -18.12 -10.42
C ALA A 246 11.87 -17.72 -8.96
N ASP A 247 12.32 -18.51 -7.99
CA ASP A 247 12.20 -18.20 -6.56
C ASP A 247 12.93 -16.89 -6.22
N TYR A 248 14.14 -16.72 -6.71
CA TYR A 248 14.90 -15.50 -6.58
C TYR A 248 14.20 -14.31 -7.24
N ALA A 249 13.72 -14.47 -8.48
CA ALA A 249 13.11 -13.41 -9.25
C ALA A 249 11.83 -12.88 -8.59
N TYR A 250 10.84 -13.74 -8.27
CA TYR A 250 9.59 -13.27 -7.68
C TYR A 250 9.78 -12.73 -6.26
N THR A 251 10.70 -13.30 -5.47
CA THR A 251 10.94 -12.80 -4.10
C THR A 251 11.68 -11.47 -4.11
N THR A 252 12.64 -11.27 -5.02
CA THR A 252 13.34 -10.00 -5.20
C THR A 252 12.37 -8.91 -5.67
N ALA A 253 11.53 -9.21 -6.67
CA ALA A 253 10.47 -8.31 -7.12
C ALA A 253 9.55 -7.90 -5.97
N LEU A 254 8.99 -8.88 -5.26
CA LEU A 254 8.05 -8.62 -4.18
C LEU A 254 8.71 -7.85 -3.02
N ASN A 255 9.92 -8.20 -2.63
CA ASN A 255 10.67 -7.49 -1.59
C ASN A 255 11.00 -6.04 -1.99
N THR A 256 11.24 -5.78 -3.27
CA THR A 256 11.46 -4.43 -3.80
C THR A 256 10.17 -3.61 -3.76
N LEU A 257 9.04 -4.20 -4.19
CA LEU A 257 7.71 -3.57 -4.12
C LEU A 257 7.30 -3.28 -2.66
N LEU A 258 7.70 -4.12 -1.71
CA LEU A 258 7.43 -3.97 -0.27
C LEU A 258 8.45 -3.08 0.47
N ALA A 259 9.51 -2.63 -0.20
CA ALA A 259 10.56 -1.84 0.44
C ALA A 259 10.02 -0.51 0.99
N PRO A 260 10.51 0.01 2.13
CA PRO A 260 9.98 1.22 2.77
C PRO A 260 9.95 2.48 1.89
N LYS A 261 10.81 2.55 0.88
CA LYS A 261 10.87 3.67 -0.08
C LYS A 261 10.03 3.43 -1.33
N SER A 262 9.45 2.25 -1.50
CA SER A 262 8.61 1.93 -2.65
C SER A 262 7.27 2.66 -2.54
N ARG A 263 6.75 3.14 -3.67
CA ARG A 263 5.39 3.71 -3.80
C ARG A 263 4.35 2.66 -4.20
N ASN A 264 4.78 1.44 -4.47
CA ASN A 264 3.98 0.36 -5.03
C ASN A 264 3.26 -0.48 -3.97
N HIS A 265 3.18 0.01 -2.73
CA HIS A 265 2.43 -0.68 -1.70
C HIS A 265 1.68 0.28 -0.76
N PHE A 266 0.64 -0.26 -0.15
CA PHE A 266 -0.16 0.42 0.86
C PHE A 266 -0.53 -0.55 2.00
N PHE A 267 -0.50 -0.06 3.25
CA PHE A 267 -0.86 -0.86 4.42
C PHE A 267 -2.29 -0.55 4.88
N PHE A 268 -3.10 -1.59 5.02
CA PHE A 268 -4.41 -1.48 5.60
C PHE A 268 -4.58 -2.52 6.71
N ASN A 269 -4.65 -2.07 7.96
CA ASN A 269 -4.68 -2.93 9.15
C ASN A 269 -3.49 -3.92 9.15
N ASN A 270 -3.77 -5.22 8.97
CA ASN A 270 -2.76 -6.27 8.89
C ASN A 270 -2.46 -6.69 7.44
N ASP A 271 -3.19 -6.15 6.47
CA ASP A 271 -3.02 -6.48 5.06
C ASP A 271 -2.04 -5.50 4.39
N THR A 272 -1.32 -6.00 3.41
CA THR A 272 -0.45 -5.20 2.54
C THR A 272 -0.96 -5.33 1.11
N ILE A 273 -1.32 -4.21 0.51
CA ILE A 273 -1.71 -4.10 -0.88
C ILE A 273 -0.45 -3.78 -1.67
N VAL A 274 -0.15 -4.56 -2.69
CA VAL A 274 0.98 -4.36 -3.61
C VAL A 274 0.41 -4.22 -5.01
N PHE A 275 0.96 -3.30 -5.80
CA PHE A 275 0.51 -3.08 -7.17
C PHE A 275 1.69 -2.74 -8.07
N TRP A 276 1.60 -3.14 -9.33
CA TRP A 276 2.60 -2.87 -10.36
C TRP A 276 2.00 -3.06 -11.76
N ALA A 277 2.69 -2.55 -12.77
CA ALA A 277 2.36 -2.79 -14.18
C ALA A 277 3.42 -3.69 -14.85
N ASP A 278 3.08 -4.33 -15.96
CA ASP A 278 4.04 -5.10 -16.78
C ASP A 278 4.96 -4.20 -17.61
N LYS A 279 4.57 -2.91 -17.80
CA LYS A 279 5.35 -1.89 -18.52
C LYS A 279 5.46 -0.62 -17.70
N ASP A 280 6.47 0.19 -18.00
CA ASP A 280 6.62 1.52 -17.39
C ASP A 280 5.40 2.38 -17.72
N ASN A 281 4.73 2.88 -16.69
CA ASN A 281 3.45 3.56 -16.85
C ASN A 281 3.20 4.58 -15.73
N GLN A 282 2.71 5.76 -16.11
CA GLN A 282 2.38 6.83 -15.17
C GLN A 282 1.32 6.41 -14.13
N LEU A 283 0.38 5.52 -14.50
CA LEU A 283 -0.62 5.01 -13.57
C LEU A 283 0.02 4.23 -12.42
N GLU A 284 1.09 3.45 -12.66
CA GLU A 284 1.83 2.75 -11.60
C GLU A 284 2.41 3.73 -10.58
N ASP A 285 3.01 4.83 -11.05
CA ASP A 285 3.60 5.85 -10.20
C ASP A 285 2.57 6.61 -9.37
N ASP A 286 1.41 6.87 -9.96
CA ASP A 286 0.35 7.71 -9.38
C ASP A 286 -0.71 6.91 -8.61
N PHE A 287 -0.78 5.58 -8.77
CA PHE A 287 -1.87 4.75 -8.22
C PHE A 287 -2.08 4.89 -6.71
N SER A 288 -1.06 5.31 -5.97
CA SER A 288 -1.17 5.61 -4.54
C SER A 288 -2.25 6.66 -4.22
N PHE A 289 -2.65 7.52 -5.20
CA PHE A 289 -3.73 8.50 -5.04
C PHE A 289 -5.07 7.85 -4.69
N PHE A 290 -5.30 6.63 -5.17
CA PHE A 290 -6.55 5.91 -4.93
C PHE A 290 -6.77 5.60 -3.45
N PHE A 291 -5.69 5.26 -2.73
CA PHE A 291 -5.78 4.90 -1.31
C PHE A 291 -5.60 6.10 -0.39
N SER A 292 -4.59 6.92 -0.63
CA SER A 292 -4.02 7.80 0.37
C SER A 292 -4.65 9.18 0.42
N MET A 293 -4.65 9.72 1.64
CA MET A 293 -4.84 11.16 1.84
C MET A 293 -3.59 11.89 1.35
N PRO A 294 -3.70 12.96 0.57
CA PRO A 294 -2.55 13.81 0.31
C PRO A 294 -1.98 14.33 1.63
N PRO A 295 -0.67 14.63 1.70
CA PRO A 295 -0.03 15.22 2.87
C PRO A 295 -0.75 16.51 3.29
N LYS A 296 -0.70 16.87 4.58
CA LYS A 296 -1.35 18.09 5.08
C LYS A 296 -0.77 19.37 4.50
N ASP A 297 0.52 19.33 4.20
CA ASP A 297 1.32 20.41 3.61
C ASP A 297 1.17 20.51 2.08
N ASP A 298 0.66 19.46 1.42
CA ASP A 298 0.36 19.45 -0.01
C ASP A 298 -0.99 18.75 -0.27
N PRO A 299 -2.12 19.41 0.03
CA PRO A 299 -3.46 18.81 -0.12
C PRO A 299 -3.84 18.53 -1.57
N ASN A 300 -3.14 19.12 -2.53
CA ASN A 300 -3.42 19.00 -3.97
C ASN A 300 -2.51 17.99 -4.68
N ARG A 301 -1.58 17.34 -4.00
CA ARG A 301 -0.60 16.45 -4.61
C ARG A 301 -1.22 15.38 -5.52
N ASN A 302 -2.37 14.83 -5.15
CA ASN A 302 -3.03 13.79 -5.93
C ASN A 302 -4.16 14.34 -6.84
N VAL A 303 -4.48 15.63 -6.73
CA VAL A 303 -5.56 16.25 -7.53
C VAL A 303 -5.19 16.28 -9.00
N GLU A 304 -3.94 16.58 -9.31
CA GLU A 304 -3.44 16.61 -10.69
C GLU A 304 -3.49 15.22 -11.35
N ALA A 305 -3.02 14.18 -10.66
CA ALA A 305 -3.07 12.80 -11.15
C ALA A 305 -4.52 12.35 -11.43
N ILE A 306 -5.44 12.62 -10.50
CA ILE A 306 -6.87 12.30 -10.68
C ILE A 306 -7.46 13.17 -11.80
N SER A 307 -7.14 14.47 -11.85
CA SER A 307 -7.61 15.38 -12.89
C SER A 307 -7.14 14.92 -14.27
N ASN A 308 -5.89 14.49 -14.41
CA ASN A 308 -5.35 13.95 -15.65
C ASN A 308 -6.06 12.65 -16.04
N LEU A 309 -6.33 11.76 -15.07
CA LEU A 309 -7.13 10.55 -15.30
C LEU A 309 -8.55 10.88 -15.79
N MET A 310 -9.21 11.88 -15.17
CA MET A 310 -10.56 12.32 -15.54
C MET A 310 -10.63 13.01 -16.89
N LYS A 311 -9.57 13.73 -17.28
CA LYS A 311 -9.49 14.46 -18.56
C LYS A 311 -8.94 13.63 -19.70
N ALA A 312 -8.33 12.46 -19.42
CA ALA A 312 -7.78 11.60 -20.44
C ALA A 312 -8.87 11.30 -21.49
N PRO A 313 -8.71 11.68 -22.76
CA PRO A 313 -9.74 11.47 -23.75
C PRO A 313 -9.95 9.97 -23.94
N TRP A 314 -11.19 9.55 -23.89
CA TRP A 314 -11.60 8.22 -24.27
C TRP A 314 -11.57 8.13 -25.81
N THR A 315 -10.38 8.23 -26.36
CA THR A 315 -10.19 8.16 -27.81
C THR A 315 -10.07 6.71 -28.22
N GLY A 316 -10.76 5.78 -28.12
CA GLY A 316 -10.68 4.41 -28.67
C GLY A 316 -9.35 3.98 -29.36
N THR A 317 -8.42 4.91 -29.51
CA THR A 317 -7.05 4.72 -29.98
C THR A 317 -6.19 4.37 -28.79
N VAL A 318 -5.80 3.11 -28.72
CA VAL A 318 -4.85 2.58 -27.73
C VAL A 318 -3.51 3.29 -27.92
N ASN A 319 -3.21 4.28 -27.09
CA ASN A 319 -1.89 4.88 -27.02
C ASN A 319 -0.93 3.83 -26.46
N ASP A 320 0.34 3.77 -26.89
CA ASP A 320 1.29 2.77 -26.41
C ASP A 320 1.47 2.79 -24.88
N GLN A 321 1.21 3.93 -24.24
CA GLN A 321 1.21 4.08 -22.78
C GLN A 321 0.03 3.38 -22.08
N THR A 322 -1.04 3.00 -22.78
CA THR A 322 -2.20 2.29 -22.21
C THR A 322 -2.19 0.79 -22.49
N LYS A 323 -1.21 0.32 -23.29
CA LYS A 323 -1.01 -1.11 -23.56
C LYS A 323 -0.25 -1.74 -22.41
N GLY A 324 -0.77 -2.80 -21.87
CA GLY A 324 -0.15 -3.60 -20.81
C GLY A 324 -1.13 -4.01 -19.73
N ASN A 325 -0.64 -4.82 -18.82
CA ASN A 325 -1.39 -5.32 -17.68
C ASN A 325 -1.02 -4.54 -16.41
N PHE A 326 -2.01 -4.36 -15.58
CA PHE A 326 -1.87 -3.83 -14.22
C PHE A 326 -2.25 -4.93 -13.23
N TYR A 327 -1.44 -5.09 -12.21
CA TYR A 327 -1.58 -6.13 -11.21
C TYR A 327 -1.81 -5.52 -9.83
N LEU A 328 -2.72 -6.13 -9.07
CA LEU A 328 -2.94 -5.81 -7.67
C LEU A 328 -2.99 -7.08 -6.84
N LEU A 329 -2.22 -7.10 -5.77
CA LEU A 329 -2.06 -8.24 -4.88
C LEU A 329 -2.27 -7.80 -3.43
N VAL A 330 -3.22 -8.42 -2.73
CA VAL A 330 -3.44 -8.19 -1.29
C VAL A 330 -2.89 -9.38 -0.52
N LEU A 331 -1.92 -9.10 0.33
CA LEU A 331 -1.21 -10.07 1.16
C LEU A 331 -1.51 -9.85 2.64
N SER A 332 -1.70 -10.92 3.37
CA SER A 332 -1.85 -10.89 4.83
C SER A 332 -0.81 -11.82 5.49
N PRO A 333 -0.05 -11.33 6.48
CA PRO A 333 0.86 -12.18 7.22
C PRO A 333 0.08 -13.22 8.05
N ASN A 334 0.54 -14.46 8.01
CA ASN A 334 -0.01 -15.57 8.80
C ASN A 334 1.15 -16.38 9.38
N ASN A 335 1.72 -15.92 10.49
CA ASN A 335 2.93 -16.49 11.11
C ASN A 335 4.10 -16.58 10.10
N ALA A 336 4.59 -17.81 9.83
CA ALA A 336 5.67 -18.07 8.89
C ALA A 336 5.21 -18.17 7.41
N ARG A 337 3.94 -17.88 7.13
CA ARG A 337 3.33 -17.93 5.78
C ARG A 337 2.67 -16.61 5.43
N ILE A 338 2.37 -16.44 4.16
CA ILE A 338 1.65 -15.28 3.64
C ILE A 338 0.39 -15.78 2.95
N ALA A 339 -0.77 -15.27 3.37
CA ALA A 339 -2.03 -15.54 2.73
C ALA A 339 -2.27 -14.53 1.61
N VAL A 340 -2.61 -15.01 0.42
CA VAL A 340 -3.13 -14.19 -0.67
C VAL A 340 -4.62 -13.99 -0.44
N LYS A 341 -5.05 -12.74 -0.25
CA LYS A 341 -6.44 -12.34 -0.02
C LYS A 341 -7.16 -11.94 -1.30
N LEU A 342 -6.42 -11.27 -2.19
CA LEU A 342 -6.93 -10.81 -3.46
C LEU A 342 -5.80 -10.84 -4.50
N TRP A 343 -6.12 -11.25 -5.70
CA TRP A 343 -5.29 -11.14 -6.89
C TRP A 343 -6.14 -10.63 -8.04
N GLU A 344 -5.77 -9.47 -8.57
CA GLU A 344 -6.42 -8.87 -9.73
C GLU A 344 -5.40 -8.64 -10.84
N GLU A 345 -5.79 -9.01 -12.04
CA GLU A 345 -5.04 -8.82 -13.28
C GLU A 345 -5.98 -8.17 -14.29
N THR A 346 -5.69 -6.94 -14.69
CA THR A 346 -6.51 -6.16 -15.61
C THR A 346 -5.61 -5.38 -16.56
N THR A 347 -6.17 -4.89 -17.66
CA THR A 347 -5.41 -3.99 -18.53
C THR A 347 -5.32 -2.59 -17.93
N ILE A 348 -4.20 -1.88 -18.18
CA ILE A 348 -4.01 -0.49 -17.75
C ILE A 348 -5.18 0.40 -18.22
N GLN A 349 -5.65 0.19 -19.47
CA GLN A 349 -6.78 0.94 -20.02
C GLN A 349 -8.07 0.69 -19.24
N GLN A 350 -8.39 -0.56 -18.94
CA GLN A 350 -9.60 -0.92 -18.18
C GLN A 350 -9.52 -0.40 -16.74
N MET A 351 -8.36 -0.54 -16.08
CA MET A 351 -8.12 0.01 -14.76
C MET A 351 -8.35 1.53 -14.72
N ALA A 352 -7.75 2.26 -15.65
CA ALA A 352 -7.91 3.71 -15.75
C ALA A 352 -9.38 4.11 -15.99
N GLY A 353 -10.10 3.37 -16.85
CA GLY A 353 -11.53 3.56 -17.10
C GLY A 353 -12.37 3.35 -15.86
N ASN A 354 -12.17 2.23 -15.16
CA ASN A 354 -12.92 1.88 -13.94
C ASN A 354 -12.65 2.87 -12.80
N LEU A 355 -11.41 3.32 -12.64
CA LEU A 355 -11.06 4.34 -11.65
C LEU A 355 -11.68 5.70 -11.97
N ARG A 356 -11.68 6.12 -13.23
CA ARG A 356 -12.36 7.34 -13.66
C ARG A 356 -13.85 7.28 -13.33
N ASP A 357 -14.50 6.16 -13.66
CA ASP A 357 -15.93 5.96 -13.37
C ASP A 357 -16.17 5.93 -11.85
N TYR A 358 -15.25 5.34 -11.06
CA TYR A 358 -15.31 5.35 -9.60
C TYR A 358 -15.30 6.77 -9.05
N PHE A 359 -14.36 7.63 -9.47
CA PHE A 359 -14.29 9.02 -9.00
C PHE A 359 -15.48 9.86 -9.49
N SER A 360 -15.93 9.64 -10.74
CA SER A 360 -17.12 10.29 -11.28
C SER A 360 -18.40 9.94 -10.52
N ASP A 361 -18.54 8.69 -10.10
CA ASP A 361 -19.70 8.26 -9.29
C ASP A 361 -19.67 8.85 -7.89
N LEU A 362 -18.50 9.07 -7.31
CA LEU A 362 -18.34 9.72 -6.01
C LEU A 362 -18.43 11.24 -6.05
N ASP A 363 -18.39 11.85 -7.24
CA ASP A 363 -18.45 13.30 -7.37
C ASP A 363 -19.82 13.83 -6.94
N ILE A 364 -19.82 14.73 -5.95
CA ILE A 364 -21.02 15.33 -5.35
C ILE A 364 -20.72 16.77 -4.95
N VAL A 365 -21.71 17.64 -5.02
CA VAL A 365 -21.59 19.04 -4.62
C VAL A 365 -20.98 19.17 -3.22
N HIS A 366 -20.04 20.07 -3.09
CA HIS A 366 -19.31 20.31 -1.84
C HIS A 366 -18.83 21.76 -1.73
N SER A 367 -18.49 22.19 -0.53
CA SER A 367 -17.89 23.50 -0.31
C SER A 367 -16.42 23.51 -0.75
N SER A 368 -15.89 24.70 -1.03
CA SER A 368 -14.46 24.92 -1.38
C SER A 368 -13.48 24.45 -0.30
N LYS A 369 -13.95 24.25 0.94
CA LYS A 369 -13.16 23.72 2.05
C LYS A 369 -12.94 22.21 1.99
N CYS A 370 -13.73 21.51 1.18
CA CYS A 370 -13.60 20.08 0.96
C CYS A 370 -12.58 19.82 -0.17
N ARG A 371 -12.05 18.59 -0.22
CA ARG A 371 -11.12 18.18 -1.28
C ARG A 371 -11.84 18.06 -2.62
N ALA A 372 -11.09 18.20 -3.72
CA ALA A 372 -11.65 18.02 -5.05
C ALA A 372 -12.19 16.59 -5.27
N TYR A 373 -11.48 15.58 -4.78
CA TYR A 373 -11.84 14.16 -4.95
C TYR A 373 -11.89 13.41 -3.61
N VAL A 374 -12.63 12.31 -3.57
CA VAL A 374 -12.78 11.45 -2.39
C VAL A 374 -11.99 10.15 -2.57
N PRO A 375 -10.78 10.02 -2.01
CA PRO A 375 -10.03 8.76 -2.00
C PRO A 375 -10.71 7.69 -1.14
N LEU A 376 -10.29 6.42 -1.32
CA LEU A 376 -10.90 5.28 -0.64
C LEU A 376 -10.81 5.35 0.89
N ILE A 377 -9.67 5.76 1.45
CA ILE A 377 -9.48 5.78 2.92
C ILE A 377 -10.38 6.81 3.62
N PRO A 378 -10.49 8.08 3.18
CA PRO A 378 -11.50 9.00 3.72
C PRO A 378 -12.92 8.47 3.64
N LEU A 379 -13.27 7.84 2.50
CA LEU A 379 -14.58 7.24 2.30
C LEU A 379 -14.87 6.17 3.36
N LEU A 380 -13.93 5.22 3.55
CA LEU A 380 -14.04 4.16 4.56
C LEU A 380 -14.06 4.71 5.99
N LYS A 381 -13.22 5.71 6.31
CA LYS A 381 -13.25 6.38 7.62
C LYS A 381 -14.60 6.98 7.93
N SER A 382 -15.27 7.56 6.94
CA SER A 382 -16.58 8.20 7.13
C SER A 382 -17.67 7.22 7.61
N VAL A 383 -17.53 5.93 7.32
CA VAL A 383 -18.47 4.87 7.69
C VAL A 383 -17.97 4.00 8.85
N ALA A 384 -16.75 4.21 9.32
CA ALA A 384 -16.18 3.52 10.47
C ALA A 384 -16.65 4.15 11.79
N LEU A 385 -16.83 3.33 12.82
CA LEU A 385 -17.09 3.82 14.17
C LEU A 385 -15.88 4.65 14.64
N GLN A 386 -16.12 5.89 15.10
CA GLN A 386 -15.08 6.84 15.54
C GLN A 386 -14.05 7.20 14.46
N GLU A 387 -14.37 6.94 13.18
CA GLU A 387 -13.43 7.09 12.05
C GLU A 387 -12.18 6.20 12.17
N ASP A 388 -12.22 5.15 12.99
CA ASP A 388 -11.15 4.16 13.12
C ASP A 388 -11.42 2.96 12.19
N LEU A 389 -10.53 2.78 11.23
CA LEU A 389 -10.61 1.70 10.23
C LEU A 389 -10.60 0.29 10.83
N LYS A 390 -10.06 0.13 12.05
CA LYS A 390 -10.07 -1.15 12.78
C LYS A 390 -11.48 -1.63 13.12
N ASN A 391 -12.44 -0.70 13.19
CA ASN A 391 -13.84 -0.98 13.48
C ASN A 391 -14.67 -1.37 12.25
N LEU A 392 -14.03 -1.48 11.08
CA LEU A 392 -14.70 -1.96 9.86
C LEU A 392 -14.52 -3.47 9.69
N PRO A 393 -15.52 -4.15 9.10
CA PRO A 393 -15.37 -5.54 8.68
C PRO A 393 -14.18 -5.67 7.71
N PRO A 394 -13.27 -6.64 7.91
CA PRO A 394 -12.09 -6.79 7.05
C PRO A 394 -12.44 -6.98 5.56
N ALA A 395 -13.54 -7.67 5.25
CA ALA A 395 -14.01 -7.89 3.90
C ALA A 395 -14.43 -6.59 3.19
N LEU A 396 -14.95 -5.59 3.92
CA LEU A 396 -15.45 -4.36 3.31
C LEU A 396 -14.37 -3.62 2.53
N PHE A 397 -13.15 -3.54 3.05
CA PHE A 397 -12.04 -2.91 2.34
C PHE A 397 -11.75 -3.60 1.00
N GLN A 398 -11.64 -4.93 1.03
CA GLN A 398 -11.32 -5.73 -0.17
C GLN A 398 -12.43 -5.61 -1.23
N GLU A 399 -13.69 -5.68 -0.81
CA GLU A 399 -14.85 -5.52 -1.69
C GLU A 399 -14.93 -4.11 -2.30
N MET A 400 -14.59 -3.06 -1.54
CA MET A 400 -14.53 -1.69 -2.05
C MET A 400 -13.40 -1.49 -3.05
N VAL A 401 -12.21 -2.03 -2.79
CA VAL A 401 -11.08 -2.03 -3.75
C VAL A 401 -11.49 -2.75 -5.03
N ARG A 402 -12.04 -3.93 -4.90
CA ARG A 402 -12.50 -4.75 -6.01
C ARG A 402 -13.55 -4.04 -6.86
N SER A 403 -14.54 -3.43 -6.21
CA SER A 403 -15.58 -2.65 -6.87
C SER A 403 -15.01 -1.48 -7.69
N ALA A 404 -13.99 -0.80 -7.18
CA ALA A 404 -13.36 0.30 -7.90
C ALA A 404 -12.54 -0.17 -9.10
N ILE A 405 -11.79 -1.27 -8.94
CA ILE A 405 -10.84 -1.79 -9.95
C ILE A 405 -11.56 -2.53 -11.07
N GLU A 406 -12.57 -3.36 -10.73
CA GLU A 406 -13.32 -4.15 -11.70
C GLU A 406 -14.56 -3.42 -12.26
N GLY A 407 -14.88 -2.22 -11.75
CA GLY A 407 -16.09 -1.48 -12.16
C GLY A 407 -17.40 -2.07 -11.65
N LEU A 408 -17.35 -2.89 -10.59
CA LEU A 408 -18.51 -3.55 -9.99
C LEU A 408 -19.36 -2.58 -9.16
N PRO A 409 -20.64 -2.93 -8.86
CA PRO A 409 -21.44 -2.21 -7.86
C PRO A 409 -20.73 -2.14 -6.51
N LEU A 410 -20.97 -1.05 -5.77
CA LEU A 410 -20.43 -0.94 -4.41
C LEU A 410 -21.10 -1.97 -3.48
N PRO A 411 -20.38 -2.50 -2.48
CA PRO A 411 -20.93 -3.52 -1.59
C PRO A 411 -22.09 -2.97 -0.74
N ARG A 412 -23.15 -3.75 -0.59
CA ARG A 412 -24.31 -3.41 0.24
C ARG A 412 -23.92 -3.14 1.71
N LEU A 413 -22.86 -3.79 2.17
CA LEU A 413 -22.31 -3.57 3.49
C LEU A 413 -21.85 -2.11 3.70
N ALA A 414 -21.28 -1.47 2.67
CA ALA A 414 -20.90 -0.06 2.72
C ALA A 414 -22.13 0.86 2.91
N GLN A 415 -23.22 0.62 2.17
CA GLN A 415 -24.49 1.33 2.34
C GLN A 415 -25.03 1.18 3.77
N GLN A 416 -25.06 -0.05 4.30
CA GLN A 416 -25.58 -0.33 5.64
C GLN A 416 -24.80 0.40 6.74
N HIS A 417 -23.47 0.31 6.70
CA HIS A 417 -22.60 1.04 7.63
C HIS A 417 -22.77 2.54 7.51
N CYS A 418 -22.88 3.07 6.29
CA CYS A 418 -23.07 4.49 6.05
C CYS A 418 -24.40 4.99 6.69
N LEU A 419 -25.52 4.33 6.39
CA LEU A 419 -26.82 4.69 6.96
C LEU A 419 -26.84 4.55 8.49
N GLN A 420 -26.15 3.54 9.03
CA GLN A 420 -26.02 3.38 10.48
C GLN A 420 -25.25 4.55 11.10
N ARG A 421 -24.13 4.98 10.47
CA ARG A 421 -23.34 6.12 10.97
C ARG A 421 -24.12 7.44 10.87
N ILE A 422 -24.82 7.70 9.77
CA ILE A 422 -25.64 8.91 9.62
C ILE A 422 -26.68 9.02 10.76
N LYS A 423 -27.32 7.90 11.14
CA LYS A 423 -28.31 7.88 12.22
C LYS A 423 -27.70 8.02 13.62
N ALA A 424 -26.53 7.38 13.84
CA ALA A 424 -25.85 7.40 15.13
C ALA A 424 -25.07 8.70 15.38
N GLU A 425 -24.69 9.40 14.32
CA GLU A 425 -23.91 10.64 14.36
C GLU A 425 -24.59 11.71 13.48
N PRO A 426 -25.68 12.33 13.95
CA PRO A 426 -26.40 13.36 13.20
C PRO A 426 -25.50 14.56 12.82
N HIS A 427 -24.54 14.89 13.68
CA HIS A 427 -23.55 15.94 13.46
C HIS A 427 -22.16 15.30 13.28
N PRO A 428 -21.73 15.04 12.03
CA PRO A 428 -20.42 14.47 11.75
C PRO A 428 -19.31 15.45 12.14
N LYS A 429 -18.12 14.92 12.45
CA LYS A 429 -16.96 15.71 12.92
C LYS A 429 -16.49 16.77 11.91
N SER A 430 -16.76 16.57 10.62
CA SER A 430 -16.35 17.49 9.56
C SER A 430 -17.32 17.47 8.37
N ALA A 431 -17.32 18.56 7.60
CA ALA A 431 -18.06 18.61 6.33
C ALA A 431 -17.57 17.55 5.33
N GLU A 432 -16.28 17.17 5.38
CA GLU A 432 -15.72 16.12 4.55
C GLU A 432 -16.33 14.74 4.89
N THR A 433 -16.52 14.43 6.18
CA THR A 433 -17.17 13.18 6.61
C THR A 433 -18.62 13.11 6.11
N GLU A 434 -19.37 14.21 6.19
CA GLU A 434 -20.75 14.29 5.67
C GLU A 434 -20.78 14.10 4.14
N ARG A 435 -19.88 14.77 3.43
CA ARG A 435 -19.70 14.63 1.99
C ARG A 435 -19.37 13.20 1.58
N CYS A 436 -18.41 12.56 2.24
CA CYS A 436 -18.02 11.18 1.96
C CYS A 436 -19.20 10.23 2.10
N ARG A 437 -20.04 10.38 3.14
CA ARG A 437 -21.24 9.59 3.34
C ARG A 437 -22.27 9.78 2.21
N ALA A 438 -22.53 11.02 1.82
CA ALA A 438 -23.44 11.33 0.72
C ALA A 438 -22.92 10.82 -0.63
N ALA A 439 -21.63 11.00 -0.91
CA ALA A 439 -20.96 10.52 -2.10
C ALA A 439 -21.03 8.98 -2.22
N LEU A 440 -20.77 8.27 -1.11
CA LEU A 440 -20.85 6.80 -1.08
C LEU A 440 -22.26 6.31 -1.40
N LEU A 441 -23.30 6.90 -0.80
CA LEU A 441 -24.68 6.50 -1.03
C LEU A 441 -25.12 6.80 -2.46
N LYS A 442 -24.70 7.95 -3.04
CA LYS A 442 -24.95 8.30 -4.44
C LYS A 442 -24.29 7.30 -5.39
N ALA A 443 -22.99 7.04 -5.19
CA ALA A 443 -22.24 6.08 -6.00
C ALA A 443 -22.83 4.67 -5.90
N TYR A 444 -23.22 4.23 -4.70
CA TYR A 444 -23.90 2.95 -4.49
C TYR A 444 -25.17 2.84 -5.35
N LEU A 445 -26.08 3.80 -5.25
CA LEU A 445 -27.34 3.76 -5.97
C LEU A 445 -27.15 3.88 -7.49
N ASN A 446 -26.24 4.73 -7.96
CA ASN A 446 -26.00 4.91 -9.38
C ASN A 446 -25.32 3.70 -10.05
N ARG A 447 -24.55 2.90 -9.28
CA ARG A 447 -23.92 1.66 -9.79
C ARG A 447 -24.83 0.43 -9.73
N LEU A 448 -25.90 0.44 -8.94
CA LEU A 448 -26.91 -0.63 -8.95
C LEU A 448 -27.74 -0.64 -10.23
N HIS A 449 -27.92 0.51 -10.84
CA HIS A 449 -28.69 0.67 -12.08
C HIS A 449 -27.72 0.88 -13.24
N ASP A 450 -27.99 0.21 -14.35
CA ASP A 450 -27.19 0.28 -15.57
C ASP A 450 -26.85 1.73 -15.94
N ASN A 451 -25.62 1.99 -16.36
CA ASN A 451 -25.04 3.33 -16.57
C ASN A 451 -25.89 4.32 -17.41
N GLN A 452 -26.88 3.80 -18.15
CA GLN A 452 -27.78 4.61 -18.97
C GLN A 452 -28.89 5.33 -18.18
N ASN A 453 -29.12 4.95 -16.92
CA ASN A 453 -30.20 5.49 -16.07
C ASN A 453 -29.67 5.98 -14.71
N LYS A 454 -28.56 6.73 -14.69
CA LYS A 454 -28.06 7.37 -13.46
C LYS A 454 -29.15 8.28 -12.89
N GLN A 455 -29.77 7.86 -11.80
CA GLN A 455 -30.92 8.53 -11.20
C GLN A 455 -30.57 9.73 -10.31
N LEU A 456 -29.29 9.84 -9.86
CA LEU A 456 -28.84 10.87 -8.93
C LEU A 456 -27.70 11.69 -9.53
N THR A 457 -27.92 12.98 -9.60
CA THR A 457 -27.00 13.98 -10.11
C THR A 457 -25.93 14.39 -9.09
N MET A 458 -24.94 15.15 -9.52
CA MET A 458 -23.88 15.69 -8.65
C MET A 458 -24.45 16.71 -7.62
N ALA A 459 -25.44 17.51 -8.02
CA ALA A 459 -26.02 18.58 -7.21
C ALA A 459 -27.54 18.43 -7.10
N LEU A 460 -28.19 19.39 -6.45
CA LEU A 460 -29.65 19.40 -6.25
C LEU A 460 -30.38 19.27 -7.59
N ASP A 461 -31.17 18.21 -7.69
CA ASP A 461 -32.09 17.97 -8.79
C ASP A 461 -33.51 18.36 -8.36
N VAL A 462 -33.99 19.50 -8.88
CA VAL A 462 -35.34 20.02 -8.56
C VAL A 462 -36.44 19.23 -9.26
N GLU A 463 -36.13 18.56 -10.36
CA GLU A 463 -37.08 17.76 -11.15
C GLU A 463 -37.21 16.33 -10.64
N ASN A 464 -36.43 15.94 -9.64
CA ASN A 464 -36.44 14.59 -9.10
C ASN A 464 -37.75 14.36 -8.29
N LYS A 465 -38.58 13.44 -8.76
CA LYS A 465 -39.88 13.09 -8.16
C LYS A 465 -39.83 11.87 -7.24
N ASN A 466 -38.63 11.33 -6.95
CA ASN A 466 -38.52 10.21 -6.02
C ASN A 466 -38.98 10.65 -4.60
N GLN A 467 -39.94 9.96 -4.03
CA GLN A 467 -40.57 10.36 -2.78
C GLN A 467 -39.60 10.42 -1.59
N ALA A 468 -38.62 9.52 -1.54
CA ALA A 468 -37.62 9.53 -0.48
C ALA A 468 -36.63 10.70 -0.63
N TYR A 469 -36.23 11.03 -1.86
CA TYR A 469 -35.40 12.18 -2.16
C TYR A 469 -36.11 13.49 -1.79
N LEU A 470 -37.39 13.63 -2.15
CA LEU A 470 -38.24 14.78 -1.80
C LEU A 470 -38.39 14.92 -0.28
N CYS A 471 -38.63 13.82 0.46
CA CYS A 471 -38.65 13.83 1.91
C CYS A 471 -37.32 14.30 2.52
N GLY A 472 -36.19 13.91 1.94
CA GLY A 472 -34.86 14.39 2.36
C GLY A 472 -34.72 15.90 2.16
N ARG A 473 -35.11 16.42 0.99
CA ARG A 473 -35.15 17.87 0.71
C ARG A 473 -36.04 18.61 1.69
N LEU A 474 -37.25 18.11 1.91
CA LEU A 474 -38.21 18.70 2.86
C LEU A 474 -37.60 18.76 4.27
N PHE A 475 -36.97 17.67 4.72
CA PHE A 475 -36.38 17.64 6.05
C PHE A 475 -35.27 18.69 6.22
N ALA A 476 -34.39 18.89 5.20
CA ALA A 476 -33.35 19.92 5.21
C ALA A 476 -33.97 21.34 5.29
N ILE A 477 -35.06 21.59 4.59
CA ILE A 477 -35.80 22.87 4.66
C ILE A 477 -36.32 23.12 6.05
N LEU A 478 -37.00 22.13 6.68
CA LEU A 478 -37.57 22.22 8.02
C LEU A 478 -36.49 22.43 9.09
N GLU A 479 -35.35 21.75 8.96
CA GLU A 479 -34.20 21.96 9.84
C GLU A 479 -33.67 23.38 9.70
N ARG A 480 -33.52 23.88 8.46
CA ARG A 480 -33.00 25.24 8.22
C ARG A 480 -33.94 26.31 8.81
N ILE A 481 -35.23 26.13 8.73
CA ILE A 481 -36.23 27.01 9.37
C ILE A 481 -36.02 27.01 10.90
N GLN A 482 -35.81 25.86 11.52
CA GLN A 482 -35.55 25.76 12.95
C GLN A 482 -34.24 26.47 13.34
N GLU A 483 -33.14 26.21 12.62
CA GLU A 483 -31.83 26.84 12.86
C GLU A 483 -31.95 28.37 12.86
N LEU A 484 -32.67 28.93 11.89
CA LEU A 484 -32.84 30.39 11.77
C LEU A 484 -33.76 30.97 12.82
N ALA A 485 -34.77 30.22 13.29
CA ALA A 485 -35.74 30.67 14.25
C ALA A 485 -35.27 30.62 15.71
N GLN A 486 -34.39 29.72 16.05
CA GLN A 486 -34.01 29.42 17.42
C GLN A 486 -32.50 29.58 17.73
N GLY A 487 -31.62 29.75 16.72
CA GLY A 487 -30.17 29.84 16.91
C GLY A 487 -29.59 28.54 17.47
N ASP A 488 -28.66 28.66 18.40
CA ASP A 488 -27.97 27.52 19.01
C ASP A 488 -28.91 26.72 19.92
N LEU A 489 -29.16 25.48 19.56
CA LEU A 489 -30.03 24.56 20.28
C LEU A 489 -29.21 23.36 20.81
N ASN A 490 -29.58 22.89 22.00
CA ASN A 490 -29.02 21.65 22.56
C ASN A 490 -29.45 20.39 21.79
N ALA A 491 -30.56 20.41 21.06
CA ALA A 491 -31.05 19.31 20.24
C ALA A 491 -31.91 19.84 19.09
N THR A 492 -31.52 19.54 17.86
CA THR A 492 -32.23 19.93 16.64
C THR A 492 -33.31 18.91 16.26
N ILE A 493 -34.12 19.23 15.24
CA ILE A 493 -35.04 18.22 14.67
C ILE A 493 -34.25 17.06 14.06
N LYS A 494 -33.01 17.28 13.63
CA LYS A 494 -32.15 16.23 13.11
C LYS A 494 -31.84 15.18 14.18
N ASP A 495 -31.49 15.59 15.39
CA ASP A 495 -31.21 14.69 16.50
C ASP A 495 -32.41 13.82 16.87
N ARG A 496 -33.61 14.40 16.81
CA ARG A 496 -34.83 13.74 17.28
C ARG A 496 -35.58 12.97 16.21
N TYR A 497 -35.60 13.44 14.99
CA TYR A 497 -36.52 12.94 13.96
C TYR A 497 -35.86 12.40 12.69
N TYR A 498 -34.57 12.63 12.44
CA TYR A 498 -33.92 12.15 11.24
C TYR A 498 -34.05 10.63 11.06
N GLY A 499 -33.77 9.88 12.12
CA GLY A 499 -33.85 8.42 12.10
C GLY A 499 -35.26 7.88 11.84
N SER A 500 -36.29 8.48 12.45
CA SER A 500 -37.67 8.07 12.26
C SER A 500 -38.25 8.54 10.92
N PHE A 501 -37.99 9.79 10.51
CA PHE A 501 -38.50 10.29 9.23
C PHE A 501 -37.87 9.57 8.03
N SER A 502 -36.59 9.25 8.10
CA SER A 502 -35.90 8.46 7.06
C SER A 502 -36.39 7.01 6.95
N ARG A 503 -37.16 6.49 7.93
CA ARG A 503 -37.67 5.10 7.93
C ARG A 503 -39.19 5.02 7.75
N THR A 504 -39.94 5.87 8.44
CA THR A 504 -41.41 5.86 8.52
C THR A 504 -41.95 7.27 8.26
N PRO A 505 -41.83 7.78 7.02
CA PRO A 505 -42.09 9.17 6.71
C PRO A 505 -43.52 9.60 6.97
N ASN A 506 -44.51 8.75 6.69
CA ASN A 506 -45.91 9.06 6.87
C ASN A 506 -46.30 9.32 8.35
N LEU A 507 -45.64 8.70 9.31
CA LEU A 507 -45.88 8.89 10.74
C LEU A 507 -45.33 10.21 11.30
N VAL A 508 -44.28 10.74 10.68
CA VAL A 508 -43.48 11.85 11.23
C VAL A 508 -43.73 13.17 10.49
N MET A 509 -44.09 13.10 9.20
CA MET A 509 -44.18 14.25 8.31
C MET A 509 -45.14 15.33 8.84
N ALA A 510 -46.38 14.97 9.19
CA ALA A 510 -47.38 15.92 9.63
C ALA A 510 -46.91 16.72 10.86
N ARG A 511 -46.34 16.02 11.84
CA ARG A 511 -45.77 16.65 13.04
C ARG A 511 -44.63 17.62 12.74
N LEU A 512 -43.73 17.26 11.82
CA LEU A 512 -42.62 18.14 11.48
C LEU A 512 -43.05 19.37 10.71
N VAL A 513 -44.04 19.23 9.81
CA VAL A 513 -44.62 20.36 9.08
C VAL A 513 -45.31 21.31 10.05
N ASP A 514 -46.08 20.80 11.01
CA ASP A 514 -46.75 21.59 12.04
C ASP A 514 -45.74 22.34 12.94
N LEU A 515 -44.71 21.65 13.44
CA LEU A 515 -43.61 22.29 14.19
C LEU A 515 -42.93 23.41 13.38
N SER A 516 -42.76 23.23 12.07
CA SER A 516 -42.14 24.24 11.22
C SER A 516 -42.95 25.53 11.13
N ASN A 517 -44.27 25.46 11.21
CA ASN A 517 -45.13 26.65 11.18
C ASN A 517 -44.89 27.55 12.42
N HIS A 518 -44.69 26.95 13.61
CA HIS A 518 -44.31 27.69 14.82
C HIS A 518 -42.90 28.35 14.69
N HIS A 519 -41.98 27.71 14.00
CA HIS A 519 -40.64 28.28 13.74
C HIS A 519 -40.71 29.38 12.69
N LEU A 520 -41.47 29.20 11.61
CA LEU A 520 -41.64 30.20 10.56
C LEU A 520 -42.21 31.52 11.13
N ALA A 521 -43.17 31.46 12.06
CA ALA A 521 -43.77 32.63 12.70
C ALA A 521 -42.73 33.55 13.40
N LYS A 522 -41.52 33.02 13.73
CA LYS A 522 -40.45 33.77 14.38
C LYS A 522 -39.47 34.41 13.37
N LEU A 523 -39.55 34.09 12.09
CA LEU A 523 -38.71 34.60 11.05
C LEU A 523 -39.20 35.94 10.50
N SER A 524 -38.36 36.69 9.80
CA SER A 524 -38.79 37.88 9.06
C SER A 524 -39.77 37.52 7.95
N LYS A 525 -40.66 38.43 7.58
CA LYS A 525 -41.67 38.19 6.53
C LYS A 525 -41.07 37.70 5.21
N GLY A 526 -39.93 38.27 4.81
CA GLY A 526 -39.22 37.84 3.59
C GLY A 526 -38.75 36.39 3.69
N GLN A 527 -38.21 35.98 4.84
CA GLN A 527 -37.79 34.60 5.09
C GLN A 527 -38.99 33.64 5.16
N GLN A 528 -40.12 34.07 5.76
CA GLN A 528 -41.35 33.28 5.80
C GLN A 528 -41.79 32.93 4.38
N VAL A 529 -41.96 33.94 3.52
CA VAL A 529 -42.41 33.76 2.13
C VAL A 529 -41.42 32.88 1.35
N TYR A 530 -40.12 33.09 1.55
CA TYR A 530 -39.08 32.29 0.89
C TYR A 530 -39.18 30.80 1.26
N PHE A 531 -39.23 30.47 2.52
CA PHE A 531 -39.28 29.07 2.98
C PHE A 531 -40.63 28.41 2.73
N GLU A 532 -41.74 29.16 2.83
CA GLU A 532 -43.05 28.62 2.47
C GLU A 532 -43.15 28.25 0.99
N ARG A 533 -42.63 29.11 0.11
CA ARG A 533 -42.57 28.80 -1.30
C ARG A 533 -41.70 27.54 -1.58
N MET A 534 -40.55 27.46 -0.95
CA MET A 534 -39.67 26.31 -1.13
C MET A 534 -40.28 25.01 -0.60
N LYS A 535 -40.92 25.07 0.59
CA LYS A 535 -41.66 23.95 1.18
C LYS A 535 -42.81 23.53 0.26
N GLY A 536 -43.58 24.49 -0.25
CA GLY A 536 -44.70 24.26 -1.18
C GLY A 536 -44.23 23.54 -2.45
N GLN A 537 -43.16 24.01 -3.09
CA GLN A 537 -42.58 23.38 -4.30
C GLN A 537 -42.20 21.90 -4.09
N VAL A 538 -41.66 21.57 -2.94
CA VAL A 538 -41.29 20.17 -2.64
C VAL A 538 -42.56 19.36 -2.36
N MET A 539 -43.50 19.90 -1.59
CA MET A 539 -44.72 19.21 -1.20
C MET A 539 -45.69 18.96 -2.39
N GLU A 540 -45.72 19.85 -3.38
CA GLU A 540 -46.50 19.71 -4.60
C GLU A 540 -46.09 18.45 -5.40
N SER A 541 -44.81 18.06 -5.29
CA SER A 541 -44.25 16.86 -5.95
C SER A 541 -44.45 15.57 -5.11
N ILE A 542 -44.93 15.66 -3.90
CA ILE A 542 -45.25 14.48 -3.08
C ILE A 542 -46.57 13.85 -3.59
N ASN A 543 -46.56 12.51 -3.69
CA ASN A 543 -47.68 11.75 -4.24
C ASN A 543 -48.99 12.03 -3.45
N ALA A 544 -50.07 12.33 -4.15
CA ALA A 544 -51.37 12.56 -3.58
C ALA A 544 -51.94 11.35 -2.79
N ALA A 545 -51.50 10.13 -3.10
CA ALA A 545 -51.81 8.91 -2.35
C ALA A 545 -51.11 8.83 -0.98
N GLY A 546 -50.27 9.80 -0.66
CA GLY A 546 -49.47 9.85 0.55
C GLY A 546 -48.08 9.16 0.43
N LEU A 547 -47.33 9.23 1.52
CA LEU A 547 -45.99 8.64 1.60
C LEU A 547 -46.06 7.15 1.97
N PRO A 548 -45.09 6.34 1.54
CA PRO A 548 -44.98 4.94 1.96
C PRO A 548 -44.89 4.81 3.49
N ALA A 549 -45.45 3.73 4.03
CA ALA A 549 -45.36 3.42 5.46
C ALA A 549 -43.88 3.24 5.90
N HIS A 550 -43.09 2.60 5.08
CA HIS A 550 -41.67 2.34 5.33
C HIS A 550 -40.83 2.61 4.10
N PHE A 551 -39.64 3.20 4.31
CA PHE A 551 -38.59 3.33 3.31
C PHE A 551 -37.61 2.16 3.38
N SER A 552 -37.31 1.57 2.23
CA SER A 552 -36.24 0.59 2.05
C SER A 552 -34.86 1.22 2.37
N LEU A 553 -33.80 0.43 2.44
CA LEU A 553 -32.46 0.97 2.60
C LEU A 553 -32.04 1.88 1.42
N ASP A 554 -32.48 1.56 0.22
CA ASP A 554 -32.23 2.38 -0.97
C ASP A 554 -33.00 3.70 -0.91
N ASP A 555 -34.23 3.69 -0.41
CA ASP A 555 -34.97 4.92 -0.19
C ASP A 555 -34.40 5.75 0.94
N GLN A 556 -33.92 5.13 2.03
CA GLN A 556 -33.19 5.84 3.08
C GLN A 556 -31.89 6.48 2.55
N SER A 557 -31.24 5.84 1.59
CA SER A 557 -30.08 6.41 0.89
C SER A 557 -30.47 7.62 0.04
N ARG A 558 -31.58 7.52 -0.74
CA ARG A 558 -32.11 8.66 -1.51
C ARG A 558 -32.54 9.82 -0.61
N PHE A 559 -33.14 9.52 0.53
CA PHE A 559 -33.47 10.52 1.54
C PHE A 559 -32.22 11.26 2.02
N ALA A 560 -31.16 10.53 2.38
CA ALA A 560 -29.92 11.13 2.85
C ALA A 560 -29.27 12.03 1.78
N ILE A 561 -29.33 11.64 0.50
CA ILE A 561 -28.79 12.43 -0.61
C ILE A 561 -29.66 13.69 -0.86
N GLY A 562 -30.99 13.56 -0.86
CA GLY A 562 -31.91 14.70 -0.98
C GLY A 562 -31.72 15.73 0.13
N TYR A 563 -31.51 15.26 1.35
CA TYR A 563 -31.15 16.10 2.50
C TYR A 563 -29.83 16.81 2.29
N TYR A 564 -28.77 16.09 1.90
CA TYR A 564 -27.44 16.65 1.66
C TYR A 564 -27.46 17.69 0.55
N HIS A 565 -28.05 17.39 -0.59
CA HIS A 565 -28.14 18.30 -1.73
C HIS A 565 -28.86 19.61 -1.37
N GLN A 566 -30.00 19.50 -0.68
CA GLN A 566 -30.75 20.69 -0.27
C GLN A 566 -30.01 21.54 0.76
N ARG A 567 -29.24 20.91 1.66
CA ARG A 567 -28.37 21.66 2.60
C ARG A 567 -27.26 22.41 1.88
N GLN A 568 -26.57 21.77 0.95
CA GLN A 568 -25.50 22.42 0.19
C GLN A 568 -26.02 23.62 -0.60
N GLU A 569 -27.22 23.55 -1.15
CA GLU A 569 -27.84 24.65 -1.89
C GLU A 569 -28.04 25.92 -1.02
N PHE A 570 -28.29 25.78 0.27
CA PHE A 570 -28.41 26.94 1.18
C PHE A 570 -27.08 27.67 1.38
N PHE A 571 -25.95 27.03 1.19
CA PHE A 571 -24.63 27.62 1.35
C PHE A 571 -24.04 28.16 0.05
N LYS A 572 -24.43 27.61 -1.09
CA LYS A 572 -23.94 27.97 -2.42
C LYS A 572 -24.13 29.46 -2.75
N LYS A 573 -25.26 30.04 -2.39
CA LYS A 573 -25.55 31.47 -2.64
C LYS A 573 -24.67 32.45 -1.87
N LYS A 574 -24.00 32.04 -0.81
CA LYS A 574 -23.06 32.91 -0.07
C LYS A 574 -21.66 32.98 -0.72
N GLU A 575 -21.23 31.91 -1.36
CA GLU A 575 -19.93 31.85 -2.03
C GLU A 575 -19.96 32.61 -3.37
N GLU A 576 -21.01 32.47 -4.18
CA GLU A 576 -21.20 33.24 -5.41
C GLU A 576 -21.30 34.76 -5.20
N GLN A 577 -21.81 35.22 -4.06
CA GLN A 577 -21.88 36.64 -3.72
C GLN A 577 -20.56 37.24 -3.22
N LEU A 578 -19.60 36.39 -2.82
CA LEU A 578 -18.25 36.81 -2.40
C LEU A 578 -17.27 36.86 -3.58
N GLU A 579 -17.49 36.07 -4.62
CA GLU A 579 -16.66 36.07 -5.85
C GLU A 579 -17.09 37.20 -6.82
N THR A 580 -18.26 37.80 -6.64
CA THR A 580 -18.77 38.92 -7.47
C THR A 580 -18.60 40.30 -6.82
N LYS A 581 -17.90 40.38 -5.70
CA LYS A 581 -17.47 41.64 -5.07
C LYS A 581 -15.94 41.74 -5.07
#